data_1bffbfe5727075ddebd8afa6217cad8e
#
_entry.id   1bffbfe5727075ddebd8afa6217cad8e
#
_cell.length_a   1.000
_cell.length_b   1.000
_cell.length_c   1.000
_cell.angle_alpha   90.00
_cell.angle_beta   90.00
_cell.angle_gamma   90.00
#
_symmetry.space_group_name_H-M   'P 1'
#
loop_
_entity.id
_entity.type
_entity.pdbx_description
1 polymer ?
#
loop_
_entity_poly.entity_id
_entity_poly.type
_entity_poly.pdbx_seq_one_letter_code
_entity_poly.pdbx_strand_id
1 'polypeptide(L)'
;VAFATSVDGKPYVRIFQIMKIDGDSIYFATSPRKQVYAQLKVNPNIAILDLHGAESARISGVVDLNVPDEIQRDIFDSNPVLPHLYASYKDLAYMRLDAEWADYFDLRTNPPTLIHYDFRK
;
A
#
# COMPACT_ATOMS: atom_id res chain seq x y z
N VAL A 1 6.83 4.13 0.29
CA VAL A 1 6.33 3.85 1.64
C VAL A 1 6.85 2.49 2.13
N ALA A 2 7.02 2.35 3.42
CA ALA A 2 7.23 1.04 4.02
C ALA A 2 5.90 0.29 4.02
N PHE A 3 5.95 -1.00 3.65
CA PHE A 3 4.78 -1.84 3.47
C PHE A 3 4.97 -3.12 4.29
N ALA A 4 4.17 -3.28 5.32
CA ALA A 4 4.29 -4.38 6.27
C ALA A 4 3.22 -5.43 6.07
N THR A 5 3.64 -6.68 6.09
CA THR A 5 2.80 -7.87 6.05
C THR A 5 3.10 -8.77 7.23
N SER A 6 2.23 -9.74 7.48
CA SER A 6 2.42 -10.70 8.57
C SER A 6 1.90 -12.06 8.14
N VAL A 7 2.67 -13.12 8.44
CA VAL A 7 2.25 -14.50 8.22
C VAL A 7 2.72 -15.34 9.41
N ASP A 8 1.80 -16.10 9.99
CA ASP A 8 2.09 -16.99 11.13
C ASP A 8 2.75 -16.25 12.30
N GLY A 9 2.31 -15.00 12.55
CA GLY A 9 2.84 -14.17 13.63
C GLY A 9 4.19 -13.53 13.34
N LYS A 10 4.75 -13.72 12.14
CA LYS A 10 6.03 -13.12 11.74
C LYS A 10 5.79 -11.88 10.88
N PRO A 11 6.37 -10.72 11.25
CA PRO A 11 6.27 -9.52 10.45
C PRO A 11 7.31 -9.48 9.34
N TYR A 12 6.94 -8.86 8.22
CA TYR A 12 7.81 -8.60 7.08
C TYR A 12 7.59 -7.16 6.63
N VAL A 13 8.64 -6.50 6.17
CA VAL A 13 8.54 -5.13 5.70
C VAL A 13 9.44 -4.92 4.47
N ARG A 14 8.96 -4.13 3.52
CA ARG A 14 9.69 -3.72 2.31
C ARG A 14 9.22 -2.34 1.89
N ILE A 15 9.88 -1.76 0.92
CA ILE A 15 9.49 -0.48 0.34
C ILE A 15 8.64 -0.73 -0.91
N PHE A 16 7.51 -0.02 -0.99
CA PHE A 16 6.67 0.04 -2.18
C PHE A 16 6.44 1.49 -2.58
N GLN A 17 6.22 1.69 -3.87
CA GLN A 17 5.75 2.96 -4.39
C GLN A 17 4.23 2.90 -4.49
N ILE A 18 3.57 3.97 -4.02
CA ILE A 18 2.13 4.15 -4.24
C ILE A 18 1.92 4.43 -5.73
N MET A 19 1.05 3.67 -6.38
CA MET A 19 0.82 3.77 -7.83
C MET A 19 -0.39 4.60 -8.17
N LYS A 20 -1.41 4.65 -7.30
CA LYS A 20 -2.63 5.41 -7.51
C LYS A 20 -3.33 5.61 -6.17
N ILE A 21 -3.96 6.77 -6.00
CA ILE A 21 -4.84 7.04 -4.87
C ILE A 21 -6.20 7.46 -5.45
N ASP A 22 -7.26 6.84 -4.95
CA ASP A 22 -8.64 7.14 -5.33
C ASP A 22 -9.51 7.09 -4.09
N GLY A 23 -9.86 8.27 -3.55
CA GLY A 23 -10.57 8.36 -2.27
C GLY A 23 -9.77 7.72 -1.15
N ASP A 24 -10.37 6.74 -0.46
CA ASP A 24 -9.74 6.00 0.63
C ASP A 24 -9.01 4.75 0.14
N SER A 25 -8.91 4.54 -1.17
CA SER A 25 -8.25 3.40 -1.78
C SER A 25 -6.86 3.78 -2.27
N ILE A 26 -5.88 2.95 -1.93
CA ILE A 26 -4.49 3.13 -2.33
C ILE A 26 -4.05 1.89 -3.09
N TYR A 27 -3.51 2.09 -4.29
CA TYR A 27 -3.15 1.00 -5.19
C TYR A 27 -1.64 0.81 -5.26
N PHE A 28 -1.25 -0.46 -5.32
CA PHE A 28 0.13 -0.92 -5.48
C PHE A 28 0.20 -1.96 -6.58
N ALA A 29 1.40 -2.18 -7.08
CA ALA A 29 1.67 -3.23 -8.06
C ALA A 29 2.97 -3.94 -7.69
N THR A 30 3.00 -5.25 -7.91
CA THR A 30 4.17 -6.07 -7.67
C THR A 30 4.21 -7.22 -8.68
N SER A 31 5.30 -8.00 -8.68
CA SER A 31 5.34 -9.24 -9.44
C SER A 31 4.64 -10.35 -8.66
N PRO A 32 3.82 -11.18 -9.33
CA PRO A 32 3.19 -12.33 -8.67
C PRO A 32 4.20 -13.39 -8.20
N ARG A 33 5.47 -13.27 -8.60
CA ARG A 33 6.55 -14.16 -8.18
C ARG A 33 7.18 -13.74 -6.86
N LYS A 34 6.92 -12.51 -6.39
CA LYS A 34 7.51 -12.03 -5.16
C LYS A 34 6.82 -12.62 -3.94
N GLN A 35 7.58 -12.77 -2.87
CA GLN A 35 7.11 -13.31 -1.59
C GLN A 35 5.91 -12.54 -1.03
N VAL A 36 5.90 -11.21 -1.21
CA VAL A 36 4.82 -10.38 -0.70
C VAL A 36 3.45 -10.79 -1.26
N TYR A 37 3.39 -11.17 -2.52
CA TYR A 37 2.13 -11.61 -3.14
C TYR A 37 1.60 -12.88 -2.47
N ALA A 38 2.46 -13.85 -2.24
CA ALA A 38 2.09 -15.08 -1.52
C ALA A 38 1.64 -14.77 -0.08
N GLN A 39 2.32 -13.85 0.60
CA GLN A 39 1.96 -13.43 1.95
C GLN A 39 0.58 -12.78 1.99
N LEU A 40 0.25 -11.93 1.02
CA LEU A 40 -1.05 -11.26 0.96
C LEU A 40 -2.21 -12.23 0.69
N LYS A 41 -1.96 -13.31 -0.04
CA LYS A 41 -2.98 -14.36 -0.23
C LYS A 41 -3.30 -15.11 1.04
N VAL A 42 -2.32 -15.23 1.94
CA VAL A 42 -2.50 -15.89 3.24
C VAL A 42 -3.10 -14.94 4.27
N ASN A 43 -2.60 -13.70 4.32
CA ASN A 43 -3.06 -12.69 5.27
C ASN A 43 -3.09 -11.32 4.58
N PRO A 44 -4.29 -10.81 4.24
CA PRO A 44 -4.42 -9.54 3.53
C PRO A 44 -4.36 -8.31 4.44
N ASN A 45 -4.19 -8.48 5.73
CA ASN A 45 -4.05 -7.35 6.67
C ASN A 45 -2.66 -6.77 6.57
N ILE A 46 -2.58 -5.45 6.33
CA ILE A 46 -1.31 -4.76 6.16
C ILE A 46 -1.28 -3.43 6.89
N ALA A 47 -0.08 -2.89 7.01
CA ALA A 47 0.14 -1.50 7.39
C ALA A 47 1.17 -0.89 6.45
N ILE A 48 0.97 0.40 6.13
CA ILE A 48 1.98 1.19 5.41
C ILE A 48 2.42 2.35 6.28
N LEU A 49 3.64 2.80 6.06
CA LEU A 49 4.19 3.97 6.76
C LEU A 49 4.85 4.88 5.75
N ASP A 50 4.40 6.14 5.74
CA ASP A 50 4.97 7.22 4.94
C ASP A 50 5.62 8.23 5.86
N LEU A 51 6.87 8.61 5.56
CA LEU A 51 7.66 9.50 6.38
C LEU A 51 8.14 10.69 5.55
N HIS A 52 7.80 11.89 5.98
CA HIS A 52 8.27 13.14 5.40
C HIS A 52 8.83 14.05 6.51
N GLY A 53 10.15 14.03 6.68
CA GLY A 53 10.82 14.80 7.74
C GLY A 53 10.31 14.41 9.11
N ALA A 54 9.69 15.37 9.82
CA ALA A 54 9.15 15.16 11.16
C ALA A 54 7.71 14.63 11.17
N GLU A 55 7.07 14.53 10.00
CA GLU A 55 5.70 14.05 9.84
C GLU A 55 5.69 12.61 9.37
N SER A 56 4.78 11.80 9.92
CA SER A 56 4.56 10.44 9.43
C SER A 56 3.08 10.11 9.41
N ALA A 57 2.70 9.21 8.50
CA ALA A 57 1.36 8.66 8.42
C ALA A 57 1.46 7.14 8.37
N ARG A 58 0.77 6.48 9.30
CA ARG A 58 0.65 5.02 9.32
C ARG A 58 -0.79 4.67 8.97
N ILE A 59 -0.98 3.88 7.92
CA ILE A 59 -2.30 3.49 7.45
C ILE A 59 -2.41 1.98 7.53
N SER A 60 -3.47 1.49 8.15
CA SER A 60 -3.74 0.06 8.27
C SER A 60 -5.05 -0.27 7.59
N GLY A 61 -5.11 -1.46 7.02
CA GLY A 61 -6.31 -1.92 6.34
C GLY A 61 -6.13 -3.29 5.74
N VAL A 62 -7.04 -3.61 4.82
CA VAL A 62 -7.11 -4.91 4.16
C VAL A 62 -6.85 -4.72 2.67
N VAL A 63 -6.03 -5.59 2.10
CA VAL A 63 -5.71 -5.59 0.68
C VAL A 63 -6.68 -6.47 -0.08
N ASP A 64 -7.22 -5.94 -1.19
CA ASP A 64 -7.97 -6.70 -2.17
C ASP A 64 -7.08 -6.92 -3.40
N LEU A 65 -6.88 -8.18 -3.76
CA LEU A 65 -6.06 -8.56 -4.92
C LEU A 65 -6.87 -8.57 -6.22
N ASN A 66 -8.18 -8.32 -6.15
CA ASN A 66 -9.07 -8.31 -7.30
C ASN A 66 -9.29 -6.89 -7.79
N VAL A 67 -8.34 -6.36 -8.55
CA VAL A 67 -8.39 -5.01 -9.12
C VAL A 67 -8.95 -5.10 -10.55
N PRO A 68 -9.97 -4.28 -10.92
CA PRO A 68 -10.54 -4.30 -12.27
C PRO A 68 -9.49 -4.04 -13.37
N ASP A 69 -9.67 -4.67 -14.52
CA ASP A 69 -8.73 -4.61 -15.64
C ASP A 69 -8.43 -3.17 -16.09
N GLU A 70 -9.46 -2.31 -16.16
CA GLU A 70 -9.28 -0.91 -16.59
C GLU A 70 -8.42 -0.12 -15.60
N ILE A 71 -8.51 -0.42 -14.29
CA ILE A 71 -7.66 0.22 -13.28
C ILE A 71 -6.23 -0.30 -13.38
N GLN A 72 -6.05 -1.59 -13.66
CA GLN A 72 -4.73 -2.17 -13.89
C GLN A 72 -4.02 -1.47 -15.05
N ARG A 73 -4.73 -1.26 -16.18
CA ARG A 73 -4.20 -0.55 -17.35
C ARG A 73 -3.86 0.90 -17.02
N ASP A 74 -4.74 1.59 -16.30
CA ASP A 74 -4.50 2.98 -15.89
C ASP A 74 -3.24 3.09 -15.03
N ILE A 75 -3.08 2.22 -14.05
CA ILE A 75 -1.88 2.18 -13.20
C ILE A 75 -0.63 1.95 -14.04
N PHE A 76 -0.67 0.97 -14.94
CA PHE A 76 0.48 0.63 -15.79
C PHE A 76 0.87 1.80 -16.70
N ASP A 77 -0.11 2.44 -17.32
CA ASP A 77 0.13 3.54 -18.27
C ASP A 77 0.55 4.85 -17.55
N SER A 78 0.07 5.06 -16.33
CA SER A 78 0.34 6.29 -15.56
C SER A 78 1.65 6.23 -14.77
N ASN A 79 2.30 5.08 -14.68
CA ASN A 79 3.55 4.89 -13.94
C ASN A 79 4.64 4.38 -14.87
N PRO A 80 5.45 5.26 -15.47
CA PRO A 80 6.40 4.89 -16.53
C PRO A 80 7.42 3.83 -16.15
N VAL A 81 7.70 3.66 -14.86
CA VAL A 81 8.60 2.60 -14.39
C VAL A 81 8.05 1.21 -14.72
N LEU A 82 6.73 1.05 -14.75
CA LEU A 82 6.12 -0.25 -15.00
C LEU A 82 6.32 -0.73 -16.45
N PRO A 83 5.98 0.05 -17.50
CA PRO A 83 6.29 -0.39 -18.86
C PRO A 83 7.79 -0.44 -19.15
N HIS A 84 8.61 0.26 -18.35
CA HIS A 84 10.06 0.13 -18.47
C HIS A 84 10.56 -1.25 -18.00
N LEU A 85 9.94 -1.80 -16.96
CA LEU A 85 10.37 -3.07 -16.35
C LEU A 85 9.60 -4.28 -16.85
N TYR A 86 8.38 -4.10 -17.34
CA TYR A 86 7.47 -5.19 -17.72
C TYR A 86 6.92 -4.97 -19.13
N ALA A 87 6.77 -6.06 -19.87
CA ALA A 87 6.30 -6.02 -21.25
C ALA A 87 4.79 -5.72 -21.34
N SER A 88 4.01 -6.13 -20.36
CA SER A 88 2.56 -5.98 -20.35
C SER A 88 2.04 -5.73 -18.95
N TYR A 89 0.94 -4.97 -18.84
CA TYR A 89 0.25 -4.78 -17.56
C TYR A 89 -0.22 -6.10 -16.94
N LYS A 90 -0.42 -7.14 -17.78
CA LYS A 90 -0.84 -8.47 -17.32
C LYS A 90 0.27 -9.24 -16.59
N ASP A 91 1.51 -8.77 -16.67
CA ASP A 91 2.64 -9.43 -16.01
C ASP A 91 2.75 -9.09 -14.54
N LEU A 92 1.89 -8.19 -14.05
CA LEU A 92 1.90 -7.70 -12.68
C LEU A 92 0.72 -8.23 -11.88
N ALA A 93 0.89 -8.26 -10.56
CA ALA A 93 -0.18 -8.39 -9.60
C ALA A 93 -0.49 -7.01 -9.03
N TYR A 94 -1.74 -6.62 -9.09
CA TYR A 94 -2.22 -5.33 -8.58
C TYR A 94 -2.97 -5.55 -7.29
N MET A 95 -2.94 -4.55 -6.41
CA MET A 95 -3.61 -4.63 -5.12
C MET A 95 -4.16 -3.28 -4.72
N ARG A 96 -5.32 -3.30 -4.06
CA ARG A 96 -5.97 -2.13 -3.49
C ARG A 96 -5.97 -2.25 -1.99
N LEU A 97 -5.40 -1.27 -1.31
CA LEU A 97 -5.54 -1.12 0.13
C LEU A 97 -6.78 -0.30 0.42
N ASP A 98 -7.73 -0.90 1.12
CA ASP A 98 -8.87 -0.19 1.67
C ASP A 98 -8.53 0.18 3.11
N ALA A 99 -8.31 1.46 3.36
CA ALA A 99 -7.90 1.95 4.66
C ALA A 99 -9.01 1.75 5.68
N GLU A 100 -8.67 1.13 6.82
CA GLU A 100 -9.55 1.02 7.97
C GLU A 100 -9.31 2.16 8.95
N TRP A 101 -8.06 2.51 9.16
CA TRP A 101 -7.67 3.60 10.05
C TRP A 101 -6.27 4.10 9.71
N ALA A 102 -6.02 5.35 10.14
CA ALA A 102 -4.74 6.00 9.93
C ALA A 102 -4.35 6.80 11.18
N ASP A 103 -3.05 6.85 11.45
CA ASP A 103 -2.47 7.70 12.49
C ASP A 103 -1.52 8.70 11.84
N TYR A 104 -1.76 9.97 12.07
CA TYR A 104 -0.88 11.06 11.67
C TYR A 104 -0.07 11.50 12.90
N PHE A 105 1.24 11.64 12.74
CA PHE A 105 2.15 12.01 13.81
C PHE A 105 3.09 13.12 13.34
N ASP A 106 3.20 14.19 14.15
CA ASP A 106 4.04 15.34 13.84
C ASP A 106 4.90 15.69 15.06
N LEU A 107 6.22 15.56 14.89
CA LEU A 107 7.20 15.84 15.95
C LEU A 107 7.55 17.32 16.08
N ARG A 108 7.07 18.19 15.19
CA ARG A 108 7.40 19.63 15.22
C ARG A 108 6.66 20.37 16.30
N THR A 109 5.60 19.80 16.85
CA THR A 109 4.83 20.39 17.93
C THR A 109 5.28 19.84 19.29
N ASN A 110 5.02 20.58 20.37
CA ASN A 110 5.35 20.16 21.74
C ASN A 110 4.12 20.36 22.64
N PRO A 111 3.46 19.26 23.09
CA PRO A 111 3.80 17.86 22.79
C PRO A 111 3.57 17.52 21.31
N PRO A 112 4.12 16.39 20.83
CA PRO A 112 3.90 15.96 19.45
C PRO A 112 2.41 15.82 19.13
N THR A 113 2.04 16.20 17.91
CA THR A 113 0.66 16.04 17.43
C THR A 113 0.43 14.58 17.02
N LEU A 114 -0.66 14.00 17.50
CA LEU A 114 -1.12 12.66 17.12
C LEU A 114 -2.60 12.74 16.78
N ILE A 115 -2.96 12.42 15.56
CA ILE A 115 -4.35 12.41 15.09
C ILE A 115 -4.68 11.03 14.56
N HIS A 116 -5.78 10.45 15.07
CA HIS A 116 -6.26 9.15 14.65
C HIS A 116 -7.53 9.32 13.81
N TYR A 117 -7.58 8.66 12.65
CA TYR A 117 -8.72 8.62 11.74
C TYR A 117 -9.25 7.19 11.65
N ASP A 118 -10.56 7.01 11.79
CA ASP A 118 -11.23 5.73 11.62
C ASP A 118 -12.15 5.82 10.41
N PHE A 119 -11.84 5.03 9.37
CA PHE A 119 -12.58 5.02 8.09
C PHE A 119 -13.67 3.96 8.02
N ARG A 120 -13.82 3.14 9.07
CA ARG A 120 -14.79 2.02 9.07
C ARG A 120 -16.22 2.44 9.35
N LYS A 121 -16.47 3.70 9.60
CA LYS A 121 -17.80 4.24 9.92
C LYS A 121 -18.59 4.63 8.69
#